data_c2791aef07ab4bcd0d4d7309791a8877
#
_entry.id   c2791aef07ab4bcd0d4d7309791a8877
#
_cell.length_a   1.000
_cell.length_b   1.000
_cell.length_c   1.000
_cell.angle_alpha   90.00
_cell.angle_beta   90.00
_cell.angle_gamma   90.00
#
_symmetry.space_group_name_H-M   'P 1'
#
loop_
_entity.id
_entity.type
_entity.pdbx_description
1 polymer ?
#
loop_
_entity_poly.entity_id
_entity_poly.type
_entity_poly.pdbx_seq_one_letter_code
_entity_poly.pdbx_strand_id
1 'polypeptide(L)'
;MKLLEGKTAIITGASRGIGKGIAQVFAAHGANVAFTYSSSVDAANALEQELNALGIKAKGYKSNAASFEEAQKLAEEVAAEFGSIDILVNNAGITKDNLLMRMREEDFDTVIEVNLKSVFNMTKAVQRTMLKQRKGSIINMSSVVGVK
;
A
#
# COMPACT_ATOMS: atom_id res chain seq x y z
N MET A 1 23.23 0.58 6.84
CA MET A 1 23.07 -0.64 6.04
C MET A 1 21.78 -0.55 5.22
N LYS A 2 21.87 -0.86 3.93
CA LYS A 2 20.70 -0.83 3.05
C LYS A 2 20.19 -2.25 2.80
N LEU A 3 19.18 -2.64 3.56
CA LEU A 3 18.64 -4.00 3.52
C LEU A 3 17.76 -4.29 2.30
N LEU A 4 17.24 -3.24 1.64
CA LEU A 4 16.24 -3.38 0.58
C LEU A 4 16.73 -2.83 -0.77
N GLU A 5 18.03 -2.65 -0.93
CA GLU A 5 18.59 -2.07 -2.14
C GLU A 5 18.17 -2.87 -3.37
N GLY A 6 17.67 -2.16 -4.38
CA GLY A 6 17.19 -2.78 -5.62
C GLY A 6 15.81 -3.41 -5.54
N LYS A 7 15.17 -3.44 -4.36
CA LYS A 7 13.82 -3.97 -4.20
C LYS A 7 12.79 -2.90 -4.53
N THR A 8 11.65 -3.32 -5.05
CA THR A 8 10.51 -2.43 -5.29
C THR A 8 9.37 -2.82 -4.35
N ALA A 9 8.88 -1.85 -3.60
CA ALA A 9 7.75 -2.04 -2.68
C ALA A 9 6.55 -1.24 -3.14
N ILE A 10 5.37 -1.87 -3.07
CA ILE A 10 4.10 -1.16 -3.18
C ILE A 10 3.57 -1.00 -1.76
N ILE A 11 3.24 0.23 -1.36
CA ILE A 11 2.66 0.52 -0.06
C ILE A 11 1.34 1.25 -0.28
N THR A 12 0.24 0.61 0.08
CA THR A 12 -1.07 1.24 -0.10
C THR A 12 -1.36 2.20 1.06
N GLY A 13 -1.99 3.34 0.73
CA GLY A 13 -2.38 4.32 1.74
C GLY A 13 -1.21 4.99 2.44
N ALA A 14 -0.20 5.44 1.70
CA ALA A 14 1.05 5.92 2.26
C ALA A 14 1.21 7.45 2.29
N SER A 15 0.18 8.22 1.92
CA SER A 15 0.31 9.68 1.92
C SER A 15 0.44 10.26 3.34
N ARG A 16 0.10 9.50 4.36
CA ARG A 16 0.16 9.92 5.76
C ARG A 16 0.25 8.71 6.70
N GLY A 17 0.46 9.00 7.99
CA GLY A 17 0.37 8.01 9.06
C GLY A 17 1.41 6.90 8.96
N ILE A 18 0.98 5.70 9.34
CA ILE A 18 1.85 4.52 9.39
C ILE A 18 2.41 4.19 8.01
N GLY A 19 1.58 4.24 6.98
CA GLY A 19 2.02 3.97 5.61
C GLY A 19 3.14 4.90 5.15
N LYS A 20 3.04 6.19 5.47
CA LYS A 20 4.09 7.16 5.17
C LYS A 20 5.39 6.80 5.91
N GLY A 21 5.28 6.43 7.19
CA GLY A 21 6.44 6.02 7.99
C GLY A 21 7.12 4.78 7.40
N ILE A 22 6.33 3.80 6.95
CA ILE A 22 6.87 2.60 6.31
C ILE A 22 7.61 2.98 5.02
N ALA A 23 7.00 3.84 4.20
CA ALA A 23 7.63 4.30 2.96
C ALA A 23 8.96 4.98 3.21
N GLN A 24 9.04 5.83 4.24
CA GLN A 24 10.27 6.52 4.62
C GLN A 24 11.36 5.54 5.04
N VAL A 25 11.02 4.56 5.88
CA VAL A 25 11.98 3.56 6.35
C VAL A 25 12.45 2.66 5.21
N PHE A 26 11.54 2.21 4.37
CA PHE A 26 11.90 1.37 3.22
C PHE A 26 12.84 2.11 2.25
N ALA A 27 12.53 3.38 1.96
CA ALA A 27 13.37 4.20 1.10
C ALA A 27 14.76 4.42 1.72
N ALA A 28 14.84 4.65 3.03
CA ALA A 28 16.11 4.78 3.74
C ALA A 28 16.95 3.51 3.65
N HIS A 29 16.33 2.35 3.49
CA HIS A 29 17.02 1.07 3.29
C HIS A 29 17.22 0.73 1.81
N GLY A 30 17.01 1.67 0.91
CA GLY A 30 17.34 1.53 -0.51
C GLY A 30 16.23 0.98 -1.39
N ALA A 31 15.03 0.75 -0.85
CA ALA A 31 13.91 0.30 -1.68
C ALA A 31 13.41 1.40 -2.60
N ASN A 32 13.01 1.02 -3.80
CA ASN A 32 12.19 1.87 -4.64
C ASN A 32 10.75 1.73 -4.16
N VAL A 33 10.00 2.81 -4.13
CA VAL A 33 8.68 2.85 -3.49
C VAL A 33 7.61 3.35 -4.43
N ALA A 34 6.64 2.50 -4.70
CA ALA A 34 5.39 2.88 -5.35
C ALA A 34 4.33 2.92 -4.26
N PHE A 35 3.70 4.06 -4.05
CA PHE A 35 2.71 4.18 -2.99
C PHE A 35 1.38 4.70 -3.54
N THR A 36 0.29 4.40 -2.83
CA THR A 36 -1.02 4.87 -3.24
C THR A 36 -1.57 5.92 -2.28
N TYR A 37 -2.43 6.76 -2.82
CA TYR A 37 -3.20 7.74 -2.06
C TYR A 37 -4.60 7.85 -2.68
N SER A 38 -5.55 8.38 -1.91
CA SER A 38 -6.93 8.52 -2.40
C SER A 38 -7.26 9.96 -2.81
N SER A 39 -6.99 10.94 -1.96
CA SER A 39 -7.39 12.32 -2.21
C SER A 39 -6.32 13.37 -1.92
N SER A 40 -5.33 13.05 -1.11
CA SER A 40 -4.33 14.02 -0.65
C SER A 40 -3.19 14.17 -1.65
N VAL A 41 -3.46 14.84 -2.77
CA VAL A 41 -2.48 15.03 -3.86
C VAL A 41 -1.23 15.77 -3.38
N ASP A 42 -1.41 16.82 -2.60
CA ASP A 42 -0.27 17.62 -2.11
C ASP A 42 0.63 16.81 -1.18
N ALA A 43 0.02 16.04 -0.27
CA ALA A 43 0.77 15.16 0.63
C ALA A 43 1.51 14.06 -0.16
N ALA A 44 0.88 13.52 -1.18
CA ALA A 44 1.50 12.51 -2.05
C ALA A 44 2.68 13.09 -2.82
N ASN A 45 2.52 14.27 -3.38
CA ASN A 45 3.61 14.94 -4.11
C ASN A 45 4.79 15.28 -3.19
N ALA A 46 4.51 15.74 -1.97
CA ALA A 46 5.54 16.03 -0.99
C ALA A 46 6.31 14.76 -0.59
N LEU A 47 5.61 13.65 -0.38
CA LEU A 47 6.25 12.39 -0.06
C LEU A 47 7.10 11.88 -1.23
N GLU A 48 6.59 11.96 -2.44
CA GLU A 48 7.32 11.55 -3.63
C GLU A 48 8.65 12.31 -3.76
N GLN A 49 8.62 13.63 -3.55
CA GLN A 49 9.84 14.45 -3.57
C GLN A 49 10.79 14.07 -2.45
N GLU A 50 10.28 13.89 -1.25
CA GLU A 50 11.08 13.51 -0.09
C GLU A 50 11.82 12.18 -0.33
N LEU A 51 11.11 11.17 -0.84
CA LEU A 51 11.69 9.86 -1.07
C LEU A 51 12.70 9.86 -2.21
N ASN A 52 12.39 10.56 -3.31
CA ASN A 52 13.32 10.66 -4.43
C ASN A 52 14.62 11.38 -4.03
N ALA A 53 14.57 12.30 -3.07
CA ALA A 53 15.76 12.98 -2.55
C ALA A 53 16.73 12.02 -1.85
N LEU A 54 16.27 10.83 -1.46
CA LEU A 54 17.13 9.79 -0.86
C LEU A 54 17.89 8.96 -1.90
N GLY A 55 17.69 9.24 -3.18
CA GLY A 55 18.40 8.56 -4.26
C GLY A 55 17.72 7.30 -4.78
N ILE A 56 16.53 6.97 -4.28
CA ILE A 56 15.72 5.87 -4.81
C ILE A 56 14.66 6.40 -5.77
N LYS A 57 13.94 5.51 -6.42
CA LYS A 57 12.81 5.89 -7.27
C LYS A 57 11.53 5.78 -6.47
N ALA A 58 10.78 6.87 -6.38
CA ALA A 58 9.49 6.88 -5.72
C ALA A 58 8.43 7.51 -6.62
N LYS A 59 7.25 6.93 -6.62
CA LYS A 59 6.11 7.46 -7.37
C LYS A 59 4.82 7.20 -6.63
N GLY A 60 4.00 8.26 -6.52
CA GLY A 60 2.66 8.16 -5.94
C GLY A 60 1.61 7.92 -7.01
N TYR A 61 0.66 7.05 -6.70
CA TYR A 61 -0.43 6.70 -7.61
C TYR A 61 -1.77 6.93 -6.91
N LYS A 62 -2.66 7.63 -7.58
CA LYS A 62 -4.03 7.72 -7.09
C LYS A 62 -4.72 6.42 -7.42
N SER A 63 -5.04 5.63 -6.41
CA SER A 63 -5.63 4.30 -6.61
C SER A 63 -6.43 3.88 -5.39
N ASN A 64 -7.56 3.24 -5.64
CA ASN A 64 -8.42 2.69 -4.60
C ASN A 64 -8.24 1.17 -4.56
N ALA A 65 -7.59 0.68 -3.50
CA ALA A 65 -7.35 -0.76 -3.34
C ALA A 65 -8.64 -1.58 -3.21
N ALA A 66 -9.74 -0.96 -2.82
CA ALA A 66 -11.04 -1.63 -2.76
C ALA A 66 -11.66 -1.84 -4.15
N SER A 67 -11.11 -1.22 -5.19
CA SER A 67 -11.52 -1.45 -6.57
C SER A 67 -10.61 -2.49 -7.22
N PHE A 68 -11.19 -3.59 -7.66
CA PHE A 68 -10.44 -4.66 -8.33
C PHE A 68 -9.70 -4.14 -9.57
N GLU A 69 -10.41 -3.38 -10.40
CA GLU A 69 -9.83 -2.84 -11.64
C GLU A 69 -8.67 -1.89 -11.37
N GLU A 70 -8.82 -0.99 -10.40
CA GLU A 70 -7.75 -0.06 -10.05
C GLU A 70 -6.53 -0.77 -9.49
N ALA A 71 -6.73 -1.82 -8.68
CA ALA A 71 -5.64 -2.63 -8.15
C ALA A 71 -4.87 -3.34 -9.25
N GLN A 72 -5.57 -3.92 -10.23
CA GLN A 72 -4.94 -4.57 -11.38
C GLN A 72 -4.13 -3.58 -12.20
N LYS A 73 -4.72 -2.42 -12.49
CA LYS A 73 -4.04 -1.36 -13.23
C LYS A 73 -2.79 -0.88 -12.51
N LEU A 74 -2.88 -0.70 -11.20
CA LEU A 74 -1.75 -0.27 -10.39
C LEU A 74 -0.59 -1.27 -10.49
N ALA A 75 -0.87 -2.56 -10.32
CA ALA A 75 0.17 -3.58 -10.38
C ALA A 75 0.84 -3.61 -11.76
N GLU A 76 0.06 -3.47 -12.83
CA GLU A 76 0.59 -3.41 -14.19
C GLU A 76 1.49 -2.19 -14.40
N GLU A 77 1.05 -1.02 -13.93
CA GLU A 77 1.82 0.23 -14.05
C GLU A 77 3.13 0.14 -13.26
N VAL A 78 3.08 -0.39 -12.04
CA VAL A 78 4.28 -0.52 -11.20
C VAL A 78 5.26 -1.53 -11.81
N ALA A 79 4.79 -2.66 -12.28
CA ALA A 79 5.64 -3.65 -12.92
C ALA A 79 6.34 -3.07 -14.15
N ALA A 80 5.63 -2.30 -14.96
CA ALA A 80 6.19 -1.66 -16.14
C ALA A 80 7.18 -0.54 -15.79
N GLU A 81 6.82 0.30 -14.82
CA GLU A 81 7.60 1.48 -14.45
C GLU A 81 8.84 1.12 -13.61
N PHE A 82 8.72 0.16 -12.70
CA PHE A 82 9.78 -0.19 -11.76
C PHE A 82 10.53 -1.48 -12.13
N GLY A 83 9.98 -2.31 -13.00
CA GLY A 83 10.60 -3.55 -13.46
C GLY A 83 10.36 -4.77 -12.57
N SER A 84 9.99 -4.58 -11.32
CA SER A 84 9.67 -5.67 -10.40
C SER A 84 8.69 -5.22 -9.33
N ILE A 85 8.09 -6.18 -8.64
CA ILE A 85 7.30 -5.95 -7.43
C ILE A 85 7.78 -7.00 -6.44
N ASP A 86 8.57 -6.58 -5.46
CA ASP A 86 9.19 -7.50 -4.51
C ASP A 86 8.44 -7.55 -3.18
N ILE A 87 7.82 -6.44 -2.80
CA ILE A 87 7.14 -6.30 -1.52
C ILE A 87 5.79 -5.61 -1.74
N LEU A 88 4.74 -6.15 -1.14
CA LEU A 88 3.45 -5.48 -1.06
C LEU A 88 3.12 -5.26 0.42
N VAL A 89 2.88 -4.03 0.80
CA VAL A 89 2.39 -3.67 2.14
C VAL A 89 0.94 -3.21 2.01
N ASN A 90 0.02 -4.04 2.46
CA ASN A 90 -1.39 -3.72 2.51
C ASN A 90 -1.67 -2.90 3.77
N ASN A 91 -1.62 -1.58 3.63
CA ASN A 91 -1.84 -0.63 4.72
C ASN A 91 -3.12 0.17 4.54
N ALA A 92 -3.59 0.35 3.31
CA ALA A 92 -4.82 1.10 3.07
C ALA A 92 -6.02 0.40 3.71
N GLY A 93 -6.88 1.21 4.33
CA GLY A 93 -8.08 0.72 4.95
C GLY A 93 -8.82 1.88 5.60
N ILE A 94 -9.96 1.58 6.15
CA ILE A 94 -10.77 2.56 6.89
C ILE A 94 -11.13 2.01 8.26
N THR A 95 -11.47 2.91 9.17
CA THR A 95 -12.06 2.57 10.46
C THR A 95 -13.38 3.31 10.60
N LYS A 96 -14.28 2.72 11.38
CA LYS A 96 -15.52 3.35 11.80
C LYS A 96 -15.63 3.11 13.29
N ASP A 97 -14.93 3.96 14.07
CA ASP A 97 -14.87 3.82 15.52
C ASP A 97 -16.19 4.22 16.16
N ASN A 98 -16.80 3.27 16.87
CA ASN A 98 -18.03 3.52 17.61
C ASN A 98 -18.22 2.40 18.63
N LEU A 99 -19.06 2.64 19.61
CA LEU A 99 -19.52 1.58 20.51
C LEU A 99 -20.32 0.57 19.71
N LEU A 100 -20.12 -0.71 19.99
CA LEU A 100 -20.83 -1.77 19.28
C LEU A 100 -22.34 -1.56 19.26
N MET A 101 -22.90 -1.10 20.37
CA MET A 101 -24.34 -0.82 20.48
C MET A 101 -24.84 0.26 19.52
N ARG A 102 -23.96 1.17 19.09
CA ARG A 102 -24.28 2.27 18.20
C ARG A 102 -23.82 2.02 16.78
N MET A 103 -23.00 0.98 16.58
CA MET A 103 -22.48 0.65 15.26
C MET A 103 -23.61 0.08 14.41
N ARG A 104 -23.79 0.65 13.23
CA ARG A 104 -24.79 0.15 12.29
C ARG A 104 -24.18 -1.01 11.49
N GLU A 105 -25.04 -1.93 11.06
CA GLU A 105 -24.63 -3.03 10.19
C GLU A 105 -23.90 -2.51 8.95
N GLU A 106 -24.36 -1.39 8.39
CA GLU A 106 -23.73 -0.73 7.24
C GLU A 106 -22.28 -0.33 7.51
N ASP A 107 -21.99 0.15 8.72
CA ASP A 107 -20.64 0.56 9.10
C ASP A 107 -19.72 -0.66 9.20
N PHE A 108 -20.23 -1.74 9.80
CA PHE A 108 -19.52 -3.02 9.87
C PHE A 108 -19.23 -3.56 8.49
N ASP A 109 -20.26 -3.63 7.64
CA ASP A 109 -20.12 -4.16 6.27
C ASP A 109 -19.14 -3.33 5.46
N THR A 110 -19.17 -2.00 5.60
CA THR A 110 -18.26 -1.11 4.89
C THR A 110 -16.81 -1.34 5.30
N VAL A 111 -16.54 -1.48 6.60
CA VAL A 111 -15.18 -1.75 7.09
C VAL A 111 -14.68 -3.10 6.58
N ILE A 112 -15.49 -4.14 6.69
CA ILE A 112 -15.13 -5.47 6.21
C ILE A 112 -14.89 -5.45 4.69
N GLU A 113 -15.81 -4.85 3.94
CA GLU A 113 -15.69 -4.78 2.48
C GLU A 113 -14.43 -4.03 2.06
N VAL A 114 -14.21 -2.83 2.57
CA VAL A 114 -13.07 -2.02 2.16
C VAL A 114 -11.76 -2.67 2.58
N ASN A 115 -11.64 -3.08 3.86
CA ASN A 115 -10.37 -3.57 4.37
C ASN A 115 -10.02 -4.96 3.83
N LEU A 116 -10.96 -5.90 3.89
CA LEU A 116 -10.73 -7.25 3.42
C LEU A 116 -10.58 -7.32 1.89
N LYS A 117 -11.46 -6.60 1.19
CA LYS A 117 -11.46 -6.55 -0.26
C LYS A 117 -10.20 -5.90 -0.80
N SER A 118 -9.68 -4.86 -0.12
CA SER A 118 -8.43 -4.21 -0.49
C SER A 118 -7.25 -5.18 -0.43
N VAL A 119 -7.16 -5.99 0.62
CA VAL A 119 -6.11 -7.01 0.76
C VAL A 119 -6.22 -8.05 -0.35
N PHE A 120 -7.42 -8.55 -0.59
CA PHE A 120 -7.67 -9.53 -1.66
C PHE A 120 -7.27 -8.97 -3.02
N ASN A 121 -7.75 -7.79 -3.36
CA ASN A 121 -7.52 -7.17 -4.67
C ASN A 121 -6.04 -6.93 -4.93
N MET A 122 -5.33 -6.36 -3.96
CA MET A 122 -3.92 -6.07 -4.12
C MET A 122 -3.07 -7.34 -4.16
N THR A 123 -3.37 -8.30 -3.29
CA THR A 123 -2.66 -9.58 -3.27
C THR A 123 -2.84 -10.29 -4.62
N LYS A 124 -4.05 -10.35 -5.12
CA LYS A 124 -4.32 -10.95 -6.43
C LYS A 124 -3.61 -10.19 -7.56
N ALA A 125 -3.60 -8.87 -7.48
CA ALA A 125 -3.00 -8.04 -8.52
C ALA A 125 -1.48 -8.27 -8.65
N VAL A 126 -0.77 -8.43 -7.53
CA VAL A 126 0.69 -8.63 -7.56
C VAL A 126 1.10 -10.09 -7.71
N GLN A 127 0.18 -11.02 -7.49
CA GLN A 127 0.47 -12.46 -7.47
C GLN A 127 1.16 -12.93 -8.76
N ARG A 128 0.65 -12.53 -9.90
CA ARG A 128 1.20 -12.96 -11.19
C ARG A 128 2.66 -12.55 -11.35
N THR A 129 2.98 -11.30 -11.02
CA THR A 129 4.34 -10.79 -11.11
C THR A 129 5.26 -11.50 -10.14
N MET A 130 4.83 -11.70 -8.89
CA MET A 130 5.64 -12.39 -7.89
C MET A 130 5.87 -13.85 -8.24
N LEU A 131 4.87 -14.54 -8.79
CA LEU A 131 5.02 -15.93 -9.24
C LEU A 131 6.03 -16.04 -10.38
N LYS A 132 6.00 -15.11 -11.33
CA LYS A 132 6.99 -15.07 -12.41
C LYS A 132 8.40 -14.83 -11.88
N GLN A 133 8.53 -13.98 -10.87
CA GLN A 133 9.80 -13.67 -10.22
C GLN A 133 10.29 -14.82 -9.34
N ARG A 134 9.42 -15.73 -8.95
CA ARG A 134 9.63 -16.81 -7.96
C ARG A 134 10.06 -16.27 -6.60
N LYS A 135 9.65 -15.05 -6.29
CA LYS A 135 9.91 -14.41 -4.99
C LYS A 135 8.97 -13.24 -4.81
N GLY A 136 8.74 -12.89 -3.57
CA GLY A 136 7.93 -11.76 -3.18
C GLY A 136 7.53 -11.89 -1.72
N SER A 137 7.19 -10.77 -1.10
CA SER A 137 6.73 -10.73 0.28
C SER A 137 5.49 -9.85 0.37
N ILE A 138 4.49 -10.33 1.11
CA ILE A 138 3.25 -9.58 1.32
C ILE A 138 3.09 -9.36 2.82
N ILE A 139 2.93 -8.11 3.20
CA ILE A 139 2.77 -7.70 4.59
C ILE A 139 1.38 -7.09 4.74
N ASN A 140 0.57 -7.67 5.61
CA ASN A 140 -0.76 -7.15 5.90
C ASN A 140 -0.74 -6.43 7.24
N MET A 141 -1.11 -5.16 7.21
CA MET A 141 -1.17 -4.36 8.43
C MET A 141 -2.46 -4.64 9.18
N SER A 142 -2.35 -4.80 10.47
CA SER A 142 -3.48 -4.99 11.37
C SER A 142 -3.40 -3.95 12.49
N SER A 143 -4.38 -3.93 13.35
CA SER A 143 -4.42 -2.99 14.46
C SER A 143 -4.55 -3.72 15.79
N VAL A 144 -3.95 -3.16 16.84
CA VAL A 144 -4.14 -3.66 18.20
C VAL A 144 -5.60 -3.56 18.64
N VAL A 145 -6.36 -2.67 18.03
CA VAL A 145 -7.79 -2.53 18.28
C VAL A 145 -8.55 -3.82 17.92
N GLY A 146 -8.06 -4.55 16.93
CA GLY A 146 -8.68 -5.81 16.50
C GLY A 146 -8.46 -6.98 17.45
N VAL A 147 -7.57 -6.86 18.44
CA VAL A 147 -7.27 -7.95 19.39
C VAL A 147 -7.66 -7.60 20.81
N LYS A 148 -8.36 -6.48 21.01
CA LYS A 148 -8.84 -6.06 22.34
C LYS A 148 -10.35 -6.30 22.51
#